data_46d810a7c1b6dc724a336241e62ecbb3
#
_entry.id   46d810a7c1b6dc724a336241e62ecbb3
#
_cell.length_a   1.000
_cell.length_b   1.000
_cell.length_c   1.000
_cell.angle_alpha   90.00
_cell.angle_beta   90.00
_cell.angle_gamma   90.00
#
_symmetry.space_group_name_H-M   'P 1'
#
loop_
_entity.id
_entity.type
_entity.pdbx_description
1 polymer ?
#
loop_
_entity_poly.entity_id
_entity_poly.type
_entity_poly.pdbx_seq_one_letter_code
_entity_poly.pdbx_strand_id
1 'polypeptide(L)'
;ISTEEALQTTKWLESDGGLDAIELTAGSSLVNPMYLFRGDVPIKEFAGAFKPPLRWGIRMTGKKFLREYPYREAYLLRDAKLFRAELSLPLILLGGITNRDTMDLAMAEGFDFVAMGRALLAEPDLINRIQADGPGHSVRSVCNHCNQCMATIYDRTHCVVTGSPVNQG
;
A
#
# COMPACT_ATOMS: atom_id res chain seq x y z
N ILE A 1 8.12 -14.02 9.73
CA ILE A 1 9.46 -13.57 9.33
C ILE A 1 9.75 -12.22 9.98
N SER A 2 10.90 -12.06 10.62
CA SER A 2 11.36 -10.80 11.19
C SER A 2 12.00 -9.91 10.10
N THR A 3 12.28 -8.65 10.43
CA THR A 3 12.99 -7.74 9.52
C THR A 3 14.40 -8.25 9.20
N GLU A 4 15.09 -8.81 10.19
CA GLU A 4 16.43 -9.38 10.04
C GLU A 4 16.43 -10.61 9.11
N GLU A 5 15.46 -11.52 9.28
CA GLU A 5 15.30 -12.68 8.41
C GLU A 5 14.95 -12.26 6.98
N ALA A 6 14.07 -11.27 6.82
CA ALA A 6 13.72 -10.72 5.52
C ALA A 6 14.95 -10.10 4.84
N LEU A 7 15.74 -9.28 5.57
CA LEU A 7 16.97 -8.68 5.05
C LEU A 7 17.98 -9.75 4.63
N GLN A 8 18.19 -10.77 5.46
CA GLN A 8 19.10 -11.86 5.12
C GLN A 8 18.65 -12.62 3.87
N THR A 9 17.34 -12.89 3.75
CA THR A 9 16.78 -13.53 2.55
C THR A 9 17.01 -12.66 1.31
N THR A 10 16.81 -11.36 1.43
CA THR A 10 16.99 -10.42 0.33
C THR A 10 18.46 -10.34 -0.12
N LYS A 11 19.41 -10.40 0.82
CA LYS A 11 20.85 -10.48 0.50
C LYS A 11 21.20 -11.76 -0.28
N TRP A 12 20.61 -12.88 0.07
CA TRP A 12 20.80 -14.11 -0.71
C TRP A 12 20.26 -13.99 -2.13
N LEU A 13 19.03 -13.44 -2.27
CA LEU A 13 18.43 -13.23 -3.58
C LEU A 13 19.22 -12.24 -4.43
N GLU A 14 19.81 -11.19 -3.85
CA GLU A 14 20.72 -10.28 -4.54
C GLU A 14 21.98 -11.00 -4.99
N SER A 15 22.60 -11.80 -4.12
CA SER A 15 23.83 -12.53 -4.44
C SER A 15 23.64 -13.58 -5.52
N ASP A 16 22.45 -14.17 -5.64
CA ASP A 16 22.10 -15.13 -6.68
C ASP A 16 22.00 -14.47 -8.08
N GLY A 17 21.90 -13.15 -8.17
CA GLY A 17 21.91 -12.37 -9.41
C GLY A 17 20.70 -12.59 -10.32
N GLY A 18 19.61 -13.14 -9.78
CA GLY A 18 18.39 -13.46 -10.53
C GLY A 18 17.30 -12.39 -10.50
N LEU A 19 17.55 -11.22 -9.86
CA LEU A 19 16.57 -10.15 -9.68
C LEU A 19 17.10 -8.82 -10.23
N ASP A 20 16.21 -8.07 -10.88
CA ASP A 20 16.48 -6.72 -11.39
C ASP A 20 16.13 -5.63 -10.35
N ALA A 21 15.17 -5.88 -9.49
CA ALA A 21 14.72 -4.96 -8.44
C ALA A 21 13.95 -5.70 -7.34
N ILE A 22 13.77 -5.05 -6.18
CA ILE A 22 12.99 -5.59 -5.06
C ILE A 22 11.97 -4.57 -4.57
N GLU A 23 10.69 -4.95 -4.54
CA GLU A 23 9.64 -4.18 -3.88
C GLU A 23 9.53 -4.57 -2.41
N LEU A 24 9.70 -3.58 -1.53
CA LEU A 24 9.65 -3.77 -0.09
C LEU A 24 8.22 -3.63 0.42
N THR A 25 7.63 -4.74 0.84
CA THR A 25 6.28 -4.79 1.40
C THR A 25 6.29 -5.40 2.81
N ALA A 26 5.18 -5.27 3.53
CA ALA A 26 5.04 -5.80 4.88
C ALA A 26 3.60 -6.19 5.19
N GLY A 27 3.43 -7.07 6.19
CA GLY A 27 2.13 -7.60 6.58
C GLY A 27 1.83 -8.94 5.93
N SER A 28 0.67 -9.47 6.25
CA SER A 28 0.18 -10.75 5.73
C SER A 28 -1.33 -10.65 5.52
N SER A 29 -1.81 -11.02 4.34
CA SER A 29 -3.24 -11.04 4.04
C SER A 29 -4.03 -12.01 4.94
N LEU A 30 -3.37 -13.01 5.50
CA LEU A 30 -3.99 -14.03 6.35
C LEU A 30 -3.93 -13.69 7.84
N VAL A 31 -2.87 -13.01 8.30
CA VAL A 31 -2.61 -12.80 9.73
C VAL A 31 -2.78 -11.34 10.14
N ASN A 32 -2.35 -10.42 9.28
CA ASN A 32 -2.31 -9.00 9.59
C ASN A 32 -2.50 -8.11 8.35
N PRO A 33 -3.65 -8.19 7.68
CA PRO A 33 -3.86 -7.48 6.42
C PRO A 33 -3.79 -5.96 6.57
N MET A 34 -4.28 -5.44 7.70
CA MET A 34 -4.30 -3.99 7.93
C MET A 34 -2.93 -3.37 8.18
N TYR A 35 -1.88 -4.17 8.38
CA TYR A 35 -0.53 -3.63 8.49
C TYR A 35 -0.07 -2.98 7.18
N LEU A 36 -0.43 -3.59 6.04
CA LEU A 36 -0.20 -3.02 4.72
C LEU A 36 -1.27 -1.98 4.32
N PHE A 37 -2.51 -2.17 4.78
CA PHE A 37 -3.64 -1.28 4.46
C PHE A 37 -3.93 -0.32 5.62
N ARG A 38 -2.91 0.42 6.07
CA ARG A 38 -3.09 1.39 7.16
C ARG A 38 -4.18 2.41 6.86
N GLY A 39 -4.93 2.79 7.87
CA GLY A 39 -6.13 3.64 7.80
C GLY A 39 -7.31 3.00 8.53
N ASP A 40 -8.51 3.38 8.14
CA ASP A 40 -9.74 2.88 8.75
C ASP A 40 -9.94 1.38 8.52
N VAL A 41 -10.73 0.76 9.39
CA VAL A 41 -11.08 -0.65 9.30
C VAL A 41 -12.56 -0.82 8.96
N PRO A 42 -12.92 -1.05 7.69
CA PRO A 42 -14.30 -1.10 7.20
C PRO A 42 -14.95 -2.48 7.47
N ILE A 43 -15.11 -2.85 8.74
CA ILE A 43 -15.64 -4.18 9.13
C ILE A 43 -17.05 -4.44 8.57
N LYS A 44 -17.91 -3.42 8.54
CA LYS A 44 -19.30 -3.58 8.06
C LYS A 44 -19.32 -3.86 6.55
N GLU A 45 -18.56 -3.08 5.80
CA GLU A 45 -18.44 -3.16 4.34
C GLU A 45 -17.80 -4.48 3.95
N PHE A 46 -16.68 -4.83 4.60
CA PHE A 46 -15.98 -6.09 4.38
C PHE A 46 -16.88 -7.30 4.70
N ALA A 47 -17.56 -7.30 5.84
CA ALA A 47 -18.51 -8.35 6.18
C ALA A 47 -19.69 -8.43 5.19
N GLY A 48 -20.06 -7.29 4.58
CA GLY A 48 -21.11 -7.21 3.55
C GLY A 48 -20.83 -8.05 2.32
N ALA A 49 -19.57 -8.25 1.95
CA ALA A 49 -19.15 -9.06 0.81
C ALA A 49 -19.42 -10.58 1.00
N PHE A 50 -19.73 -11.02 2.21
CA PHE A 50 -19.96 -12.44 2.52
C PHE A 50 -21.42 -12.75 2.82
N LYS A 51 -21.81 -14.02 2.56
CA LYS A 51 -23.13 -14.52 2.93
C LYS A 51 -23.21 -14.92 4.42
N PRO A 52 -24.39 -14.93 5.05
CA PRO A 52 -24.58 -15.57 6.34
C PRO A 52 -24.21 -17.07 6.29
N PRO A 53 -23.67 -17.69 7.35
CA PRO A 53 -23.40 -17.09 8.68
C PRO A 53 -22.05 -16.34 8.79
N LEU A 54 -21.17 -16.43 7.78
CA LEU A 54 -19.84 -15.85 7.81
C LEU A 54 -19.88 -14.31 8.02
N ARG A 55 -20.84 -13.63 7.39
CA ARG A 55 -21.08 -12.19 7.59
C ARG A 55 -21.24 -11.83 9.06
N TRP A 56 -22.00 -12.60 9.81
CA TRP A 56 -22.23 -12.35 11.24
C TRP A 56 -20.98 -12.63 12.07
N GLY A 57 -20.28 -13.72 11.76
CA GLY A 57 -19.01 -14.05 12.40
C GLY A 57 -17.99 -12.92 12.23
N ILE A 58 -17.82 -12.39 11.02
CA ILE A 58 -16.91 -11.25 10.75
C ILE A 58 -17.33 -10.00 11.52
N ARG A 59 -18.62 -9.68 11.60
CA ARG A 59 -19.11 -8.53 12.37
C ARG A 59 -18.80 -8.64 13.86
N MET A 60 -18.87 -9.84 14.43
CA MET A 60 -18.60 -10.09 15.83
C MET A 60 -17.11 -10.15 16.17
N THR A 61 -16.31 -10.77 15.33
CA THR A 61 -14.90 -11.09 15.62
C THR A 61 -13.91 -10.30 14.77
N GLY A 62 -14.38 -9.58 13.75
CA GLY A 62 -13.53 -8.90 12.76
C GLY A 62 -12.50 -7.95 13.35
N LYS A 63 -12.81 -7.28 14.47
CA LYS A 63 -11.85 -6.40 15.18
C LYS A 63 -10.59 -7.14 15.67
N LYS A 64 -10.68 -8.43 15.94
CA LYS A 64 -9.52 -9.23 16.39
C LYS A 64 -8.56 -9.53 15.22
N PHE A 65 -9.10 -9.70 14.03
CA PHE A 65 -8.36 -10.01 12.81
C PHE A 65 -7.95 -8.73 12.05
N LEU A 66 -8.89 -7.80 11.88
CA LEU A 66 -8.66 -6.52 11.23
C LEU A 66 -8.25 -5.48 12.27
N ARG A 67 -6.99 -5.54 12.72
CA ARG A 67 -6.46 -4.56 13.68
C ARG A 67 -6.22 -3.23 12.97
N GLU A 68 -6.61 -2.13 13.61
CA GLU A 68 -6.36 -0.79 13.08
C GLU A 68 -4.88 -0.40 13.22
N TYR A 69 -4.34 0.19 12.16
CA TYR A 69 -3.03 0.82 12.13
C TYR A 69 -3.18 2.23 11.58
N PRO A 70 -2.84 3.27 12.36
CA PRO A 70 -2.96 4.65 11.91
C PRO A 70 -2.19 4.89 10.62
N TYR A 71 -2.84 5.57 9.68
CA TYR A 71 -2.17 5.99 8.45
C TYR A 71 -1.10 7.04 8.73
N ARG A 72 0.00 6.95 8.02
CA ARG A 72 1.05 7.96 7.89
C ARG A 72 1.62 7.89 6.49
N GLU A 73 2.06 9.02 5.95
CA GLU A 73 2.83 9.01 4.70
C GLU A 73 4.11 8.18 4.89
N ALA A 74 4.51 7.47 3.84
CA ALA A 74 5.73 6.64 3.80
C ALA A 74 5.91 5.73 5.03
N TYR A 75 4.84 5.10 5.52
CA TYR A 75 4.87 4.36 6.80
C TYR A 75 5.83 3.16 6.82
N LEU A 76 6.30 2.66 5.68
CA LEU A 76 7.33 1.63 5.60
C LEU A 76 8.74 2.20 5.42
N LEU A 77 8.91 3.50 5.15
CA LEU A 77 10.21 4.11 4.86
C LEU A 77 11.26 3.80 5.92
N ARG A 78 10.90 3.91 7.20
CA ARG A 78 11.83 3.67 8.30
C ARG A 78 12.44 2.26 8.24
N ASP A 79 11.60 1.25 8.03
CA ASP A 79 12.05 -0.15 8.00
C ASP A 79 12.71 -0.45 6.64
N ALA A 80 12.23 0.14 5.56
CA ALA A 80 12.80 0.02 4.21
C ALA A 80 14.23 0.59 4.12
N LYS A 81 14.57 1.62 4.89
CA LYS A 81 15.93 2.17 4.95
C LYS A 81 16.97 1.16 5.46
N LEU A 82 16.57 0.18 6.27
CA LEU A 82 17.47 -0.90 6.69
C LEU A 82 17.91 -1.76 5.49
N PHE A 83 16.99 -1.99 4.54
CA PHE A 83 17.29 -2.70 3.30
C PHE A 83 18.15 -1.85 2.38
N ARG A 84 17.84 -0.55 2.24
CA ARG A 84 18.63 0.35 1.39
C ARG A 84 20.08 0.47 1.85
N ALA A 85 20.34 0.40 3.15
CA ALA A 85 21.70 0.47 3.69
C ALA A 85 22.56 -0.77 3.37
N GLU A 86 21.94 -1.90 3.06
CA GLU A 86 22.61 -3.20 2.95
C GLU A 86 22.56 -3.82 1.55
N LEU A 87 21.73 -3.28 0.64
CA LEU A 87 21.51 -3.81 -0.70
C LEU A 87 21.94 -2.80 -1.75
N SER A 88 22.45 -3.31 -2.87
CA SER A 88 22.83 -2.52 -4.04
C SER A 88 21.78 -2.54 -5.16
N LEU A 89 20.91 -3.55 -5.18
CA LEU A 89 19.82 -3.67 -6.13
C LEU A 89 18.87 -2.46 -6.08
N PRO A 90 18.25 -2.11 -7.21
CA PRO A 90 17.15 -1.14 -7.23
C PRO A 90 16.04 -1.53 -6.26
N LEU A 91 15.64 -0.59 -5.41
CA LEU A 91 14.59 -0.80 -4.42
C LEU A 91 13.36 0.05 -4.72
N ILE A 92 12.20 -0.58 -4.57
CA ILE A 92 10.89 0.04 -4.76
C ILE A 92 10.27 0.25 -3.38
N LEU A 93 10.06 1.52 -2.99
CA LEU A 93 9.38 1.84 -1.74
C LEU A 93 7.86 1.75 -1.92
N LEU A 94 7.22 0.93 -1.10
CA LEU A 94 5.77 0.85 -0.98
C LEU A 94 5.33 1.39 0.39
N GLY A 95 4.08 1.81 0.50
CA GLY A 95 3.41 2.07 1.77
C GLY A 95 3.22 3.53 2.11
N GLY A 96 2.06 4.07 1.76
CA GLY A 96 1.67 5.43 2.09
C GLY A 96 2.31 6.50 1.21
N ILE A 97 2.45 6.23 -0.07
CA ILE A 97 2.89 7.21 -1.07
C ILE A 97 1.64 7.77 -1.74
N THR A 98 1.34 9.06 -1.53
CA THR A 98 0.10 9.67 -2.05
C THR A 98 0.31 11.06 -2.66
N ASN A 99 1.51 11.60 -2.59
CA ASN A 99 1.81 12.96 -3.05
C ASN A 99 3.26 13.05 -3.52
N ARG A 100 3.58 14.17 -4.20
CA ARG A 100 4.92 14.44 -4.72
C ARG A 100 5.97 14.50 -3.63
N ASP A 101 5.69 15.20 -2.51
CA ASP A 101 6.68 15.38 -1.45
C ASP A 101 7.17 14.03 -0.89
N THR A 102 6.25 13.07 -0.78
CA THR A 102 6.59 11.70 -0.31
C THR A 102 7.37 10.92 -1.37
N MET A 103 7.10 11.15 -2.67
CA MET A 103 7.91 10.57 -3.75
C MET A 103 9.33 11.14 -3.74
N ASP A 104 9.45 12.46 -3.67
CA ASP A 104 10.73 13.15 -3.64
C ASP A 104 11.55 12.74 -2.40
N LEU A 105 10.88 12.57 -1.25
CA LEU A 105 11.50 12.03 -0.04
C LEU A 105 12.04 10.61 -0.28
N ALA A 106 11.28 9.72 -0.92
CA ALA A 106 11.73 8.37 -1.22
C ALA A 106 12.98 8.38 -2.11
N MET A 107 12.99 9.22 -3.16
CA MET A 107 14.15 9.37 -4.04
C MET A 107 15.36 9.92 -3.27
N ALA A 108 15.18 10.92 -2.41
CA ALA A 108 16.24 11.50 -1.59
C ALA A 108 16.83 10.50 -0.59
N GLU A 109 16.04 9.52 -0.15
CA GLU A 109 16.50 8.43 0.74
C GLU A 109 17.13 7.24 -0.03
N GLY A 110 17.30 7.38 -1.35
CA GLY A 110 18.03 6.44 -2.20
C GLY A 110 17.20 5.29 -2.76
N PHE A 111 15.88 5.39 -2.74
CA PHE A 111 15.03 4.42 -3.45
C PHE A 111 14.95 4.79 -4.93
N ASP A 112 14.90 3.77 -5.78
CA ASP A 112 14.91 3.96 -7.24
C ASP A 112 13.49 4.15 -7.79
N PHE A 113 12.50 3.58 -7.11
CA PHE A 113 11.09 3.63 -7.50
C PHE A 113 10.18 3.72 -6.28
N VAL A 114 8.94 4.14 -6.52
CA VAL A 114 7.84 4.08 -5.56
C VAL A 114 6.67 3.28 -6.13
N ALA A 115 5.99 2.52 -5.26
CA ALA A 115 4.77 1.81 -5.62
C ALA A 115 3.57 2.41 -4.89
N MET A 116 2.48 2.61 -5.63
CA MET A 116 1.24 3.17 -5.12
C MET A 116 0.05 2.29 -5.52
N GLY A 117 -0.71 1.82 -4.53
CA GLY A 117 -1.93 1.04 -4.77
C GLY A 117 -3.18 1.89 -4.70
N ARG A 118 -3.67 2.15 -3.47
CA ARG A 118 -4.96 2.82 -3.24
C ARG A 118 -5.06 4.24 -3.80
N ALA A 119 -3.96 4.98 -3.84
CA ALA A 119 -3.91 6.31 -4.43
C ALA A 119 -4.26 6.26 -5.93
N LEU A 120 -3.62 5.34 -6.69
CA LEU A 120 -3.90 5.15 -8.12
C LEU A 120 -5.24 4.46 -8.39
N LEU A 121 -5.72 3.64 -7.45
CA LEU A 121 -7.08 3.10 -7.55
C LEU A 121 -8.15 4.18 -7.44
N ALA A 122 -7.90 5.21 -6.61
CA ALA A 122 -8.79 6.35 -6.47
C ALA A 122 -8.68 7.35 -7.65
N GLU A 123 -7.46 7.54 -8.14
CA GLU A 123 -7.14 8.51 -9.21
C GLU A 123 -6.07 7.91 -10.14
N PRO A 124 -6.49 7.20 -11.21
CA PRO A 124 -5.56 6.62 -12.19
C PRO A 124 -4.66 7.66 -12.89
N ASP A 125 -5.08 8.90 -12.95
CA ASP A 125 -4.37 10.03 -13.56
C ASP A 125 -3.48 10.83 -12.58
N LEU A 126 -3.36 10.40 -11.33
CA LEU A 126 -2.63 11.10 -10.27
C LEU A 126 -1.20 11.49 -10.69
N ILE A 127 -0.48 10.59 -11.36
CA ILE A 127 0.89 10.84 -11.80
C ILE A 127 0.93 11.95 -12.86
N ASN A 128 0.00 11.94 -13.83
CA ASN A 128 -0.10 13.00 -14.84
C ASN A 128 -0.38 14.35 -14.19
N ARG A 129 -1.23 14.39 -13.18
CA ARG A 129 -1.55 15.61 -12.42
C ARG A 129 -0.32 16.12 -11.67
N ILE A 130 0.42 15.23 -11.00
CA ILE A 130 1.67 15.58 -10.31
C ILE A 130 2.71 16.14 -11.28
N GLN A 131 2.82 15.56 -12.49
CA GLN A 131 3.74 16.04 -13.51
C GLN A 131 3.32 17.40 -14.06
N ALA A 132 2.04 17.59 -14.33
CA ALA A 132 1.51 18.84 -14.90
C ALA A 132 1.63 20.03 -13.94
N ASP A 133 1.54 19.79 -12.64
CA ASP A 133 1.57 20.85 -11.61
C ASP A 133 2.98 21.39 -11.34
N GLY A 134 4.02 20.66 -11.75
CA GLY A 134 5.41 21.08 -11.64
C GLY A 134 5.98 21.05 -10.21
N PRO A 135 7.25 21.47 -10.04
CA PRO A 135 7.88 21.52 -8.71
C PRO A 135 7.30 22.65 -7.86
N GLY A 136 7.12 22.36 -6.57
CA GLY A 136 6.65 23.34 -5.58
C GLY A 136 5.14 23.35 -5.33
N HIS A 137 4.37 22.55 -6.05
CA HIS A 137 2.95 22.34 -5.81
C HIS A 137 2.72 20.97 -5.15
N SER A 138 1.84 20.94 -4.16
CA SER A 138 1.56 19.72 -3.36
C SER A 138 0.30 19.01 -3.84
N VAL A 139 0.35 18.47 -5.08
CA VAL A 139 -0.73 17.57 -5.54
C VAL A 139 -0.73 16.31 -4.67
N ARG A 140 -1.86 16.05 -4.06
CA ARG A 140 -2.11 14.87 -3.23
C ARG A 140 -3.28 14.08 -3.78
N SER A 141 -3.24 12.76 -3.60
CA SER A 141 -4.38 11.89 -3.89
C SER A 141 -5.58 12.21 -3.00
N VAL A 142 -6.77 12.07 -3.56
CA VAL A 142 -8.06 12.14 -2.82
C VAL A 142 -8.32 10.90 -1.97
N CYS A 143 -7.48 9.88 -2.04
CA CYS A 143 -7.62 8.67 -1.22
C CYS A 143 -7.53 9.03 0.28
N ASN A 144 -8.63 8.86 0.99
CA ASN A 144 -8.75 9.17 2.43
C ASN A 144 -8.44 7.98 3.34
N HIS A 145 -7.91 6.89 2.78
CA HIS A 145 -7.49 5.66 3.50
C HIS A 145 -8.63 4.96 4.28
N CYS A 146 -9.88 5.13 3.86
CA CYS A 146 -11.05 4.47 4.45
C CYS A 146 -11.07 2.94 4.26
N ASN A 147 -10.24 2.41 3.40
CA ASN A 147 -10.09 0.98 3.09
C ASN A 147 -11.36 0.26 2.61
N GLN A 148 -12.44 0.98 2.29
CA GLN A 148 -13.68 0.36 1.81
C GLN A 148 -13.50 -0.36 0.46
N CYS A 149 -12.49 0.00 -0.32
CA CYS A 149 -12.10 -0.72 -1.52
C CYS A 149 -11.73 -2.20 -1.25
N MET A 150 -11.34 -2.57 -0.02
CA MET A 150 -11.13 -3.96 0.36
C MET A 150 -12.40 -4.82 0.24
N ALA A 151 -13.57 -4.25 0.40
CA ALA A 151 -14.84 -4.97 0.25
C ALA A 151 -15.18 -5.23 -1.22
N THR A 152 -14.57 -4.49 -2.15
CA THR A 152 -14.86 -4.59 -3.59
C THR A 152 -13.98 -5.62 -4.31
N ILE A 153 -12.97 -6.20 -3.63
CA ILE A 153 -12.05 -7.18 -4.24
C ILE A 153 -12.74 -8.51 -4.64
N TYR A 154 -13.89 -8.81 -4.04
CA TYR A 154 -14.64 -10.04 -4.33
C TYR A 154 -15.60 -9.89 -5.53
N ASP A 155 -15.65 -8.71 -6.13
CA ASP A 155 -16.42 -8.41 -7.33
C ASP A 155 -15.52 -7.61 -8.27
N ARG A 156 -15.75 -6.33 -8.42
CA ARG A 156 -14.94 -5.43 -9.22
C ARG A 156 -14.22 -4.44 -8.34
N THR A 157 -12.90 -4.56 -8.24
CA THR A 157 -12.08 -3.67 -7.41
C THR A 157 -12.18 -2.23 -7.90
N HIS A 158 -12.63 -1.33 -7.02
CA HIS A 158 -12.75 0.11 -7.30
C HIS A 158 -12.67 0.94 -6.03
N CYS A 159 -12.41 2.24 -6.19
CA CYS A 159 -12.52 3.20 -5.10
C CYS A 159 -13.99 3.58 -4.90
N VAL A 160 -14.53 3.37 -3.70
CA VAL A 160 -15.95 3.70 -3.39
C VAL A 160 -16.18 5.21 -3.21
N VAL A 161 -15.12 5.98 -2.97
CA VAL A 161 -15.19 7.44 -2.75
C VAL A 161 -15.28 8.19 -4.08
N THR A 162 -14.47 7.80 -5.05
CA THR A 162 -14.42 8.47 -6.36
C THR A 162 -15.33 7.81 -7.41
N GLY A 163 -15.89 6.64 -7.09
CA GLY A 163 -16.51 5.78 -8.11
C GLY A 163 -15.44 5.19 -9.05
N SER A 164 -15.79 4.18 -9.83
CA SER A 164 -14.80 3.59 -10.74
C SER A 164 -14.81 4.28 -12.09
N PRO A 165 -13.69 4.87 -12.55
CA PRO A 165 -13.58 5.32 -13.93
C PRO A 165 -13.42 4.15 -14.94
N VAL A 166 -13.30 2.92 -14.47
CA VAL A 166 -12.95 1.74 -15.29
C VAL A 166 -14.11 1.21 -16.17
N ASN A 167 -15.14 1.99 -16.42
CA ASN A 167 -16.32 1.58 -17.20
C ASN A 167 -16.70 2.50 -18.35
N GLN A 168 -15.77 3.23 -18.91
CA GLN A 168 -16.03 3.96 -20.15
C GLN A 168 -15.15 3.39 -21.26
N GLY A 169 -15.48 2.20 -21.70
CA GLY A 169 -14.90 1.52 -22.85
C GLY A 169 -15.86 0.47 -23.32
#